data_2a697cd29d52dcd11837a5c53ae5aa0b
#
_entry.id   2a697cd29d52dcd11837a5c53ae5aa0b
#
_cell.length_a   1.000
_cell.length_b   1.000
_cell.length_c   1.000
_cell.angle_alpha   90.00
_cell.angle_beta   90.00
_cell.angle_gamma   90.00
#
_symmetry.space_group_name_H-M   'P 1'
#
loop_
_entity.id
_entity.type
_entity.pdbx_description
1 polymer ?
#
loop_
_entity_poly.entity_id
_entity_poly.type
_entity_poly.pdbx_seq_one_letter_code
_entity_poly.pdbx_strand_id
1 'polypeptide(L)'
;ESVWWNHTLGMRDVAAVYASAKPQTKIFDGKTLTLGGSYVRENGALIGDLSAVLISQTPFWSGWFRAPKMETALIPDFDRKIEGICRECTREKITAFAGVPSWNLVLMRRVLEYTGKSNLLEVWPDLEFFAHGGVAFTPYRKSFAKLIPSEGMTYLETYNASEGFFALADDLTRDDMLLMLDYGTYYEFRSGGQIVPLEGVRVGEVYAMIVTSINGLWRYEIGDTVEFTSTNPYRIRFAGRTRQ
;
A
#
# COMPACT_ATOMS: atom_id res chain seq x y z
N GLU A 1 -8.75 -2.23 16.84
CA GLU A 1 -9.11 -3.54 16.22
C GLU A 1 -9.74 -3.35 14.84
N SER A 2 -10.71 -2.45 14.68
CA SER A 2 -11.44 -2.24 13.41
C SER A 2 -10.54 -1.74 12.27
N VAL A 3 -9.62 -0.80 12.52
CA VAL A 3 -8.62 -0.33 11.52
C VAL A 3 -7.73 -1.49 11.06
N TRP A 4 -7.24 -2.30 12.00
CA TRP A 4 -6.42 -3.47 11.68
C TRP A 4 -7.20 -4.48 10.83
N TRP A 5 -8.46 -4.74 11.15
CA TRP A 5 -9.34 -5.64 10.41
C TRP A 5 -9.53 -5.16 8.96
N ASN A 6 -9.87 -3.89 8.76
CA ASN A 6 -10.09 -3.28 7.45
C ASN A 6 -8.85 -3.39 6.55
N HIS A 7 -7.66 -3.02 7.07
CA HIS A 7 -6.40 -3.13 6.32
C HIS A 7 -5.98 -4.59 6.09
N THR A 8 -6.28 -5.50 7.01
CA THR A 8 -5.99 -6.93 6.85
C THR A 8 -6.81 -7.54 5.70
N LEU A 9 -8.11 -7.16 5.59
CA LEU A 9 -8.93 -7.55 4.45
C LEU A 9 -8.32 -7.06 3.14
N GLY A 10 -7.96 -5.78 3.05
CA GLY A 10 -7.35 -5.20 1.86
C GLY A 10 -6.07 -5.92 1.45
N MET A 11 -5.17 -6.17 2.39
CA MET A 11 -3.90 -6.88 2.08
C MET A 11 -4.12 -8.33 1.69
N ARG A 12 -5.10 -9.03 2.29
CA ARG A 12 -5.51 -10.37 1.89
C ARG A 12 -6.00 -10.38 0.44
N ASP A 13 -6.87 -9.43 0.09
CA ASP A 13 -7.46 -9.38 -1.25
C ASP A 13 -6.44 -8.93 -2.30
N VAL A 14 -5.49 -8.06 -1.97
CA VAL A 14 -4.33 -7.76 -2.82
C VAL A 14 -3.54 -9.03 -3.15
N ALA A 15 -3.24 -9.87 -2.15
CA ALA A 15 -2.53 -11.14 -2.37
C ALA A 15 -3.37 -12.12 -3.19
N ALA A 16 -4.68 -12.20 -2.94
CA ALA A 16 -5.60 -13.08 -3.65
C ALA A 16 -5.75 -12.67 -5.13
N VAL A 17 -5.91 -11.37 -5.41
CA VAL A 17 -5.97 -10.84 -6.78
C VAL A 17 -4.71 -11.19 -7.55
N TYR A 18 -3.54 -10.91 -6.95
CA TYR A 18 -2.28 -11.21 -7.62
C TYR A 18 -2.10 -12.71 -7.88
N ALA A 19 -2.34 -13.56 -6.87
CA ALA A 19 -2.23 -15.01 -7.02
C ALA A 19 -3.21 -15.59 -8.05
N SER A 20 -4.42 -15.03 -8.14
CA SER A 20 -5.41 -15.43 -9.15
C SER A 20 -4.98 -15.04 -10.56
N ALA A 21 -4.41 -13.84 -10.71
CA ALA A 21 -3.91 -13.34 -12.00
C ALA A 21 -2.61 -14.05 -12.44
N LYS A 22 -1.82 -14.52 -11.47
CA LYS A 22 -0.54 -15.23 -11.69
C LYS A 22 -0.45 -16.51 -10.86
N PRO A 23 -1.08 -17.62 -11.31
CA PRO A 23 -1.11 -18.87 -10.55
C PRO A 23 0.26 -19.50 -10.28
N GLN A 24 1.30 -19.12 -11.04
CA GLN A 24 2.68 -19.59 -10.86
C GLN A 24 3.51 -18.64 -9.97
N THR A 25 2.86 -17.74 -9.25
CA THR A 25 3.54 -16.75 -8.40
C THR A 25 4.37 -17.40 -7.31
N LYS A 26 5.48 -16.78 -6.99
CA LYS A 26 6.38 -17.17 -5.88
C LYS A 26 6.27 -16.24 -4.67
N ILE A 27 5.27 -15.34 -4.61
CA ILE A 27 5.17 -14.39 -3.50
C ILE A 27 5.08 -15.07 -2.13
N PHE A 28 4.53 -16.30 -2.08
CA PHE A 28 4.41 -17.08 -0.86
C PHE A 28 5.64 -17.96 -0.55
N ASP A 29 6.59 -18.06 -1.47
CA ASP A 29 7.84 -18.83 -1.30
C ASP A 29 8.93 -18.01 -0.59
N GLY A 30 8.71 -16.74 -0.39
CA GLY A 30 9.62 -15.80 0.25
C GLY A 30 8.89 -14.82 1.15
N LYS A 31 9.56 -13.70 1.43
CA LYS A 31 9.05 -12.66 2.32
C LYS A 31 8.64 -11.41 1.55
N THR A 32 7.62 -10.74 2.04
CA THR A 32 7.28 -9.37 1.63
C THR A 32 8.10 -8.38 2.44
N LEU A 33 8.92 -7.58 1.78
CA LEU A 33 9.63 -6.48 2.43
C LEU A 33 8.70 -5.28 2.55
N THR A 34 8.47 -4.86 3.79
CA THR A 34 7.61 -3.72 4.12
C THR A 34 8.45 -2.58 4.70
N LEU A 35 8.36 -1.41 4.09
CA LEU A 35 8.95 -0.20 4.64
C LEU A 35 7.83 0.71 5.15
N GLY A 36 7.75 0.83 6.47
CA GLY A 36 6.78 1.65 7.17
C GLY A 36 7.44 2.75 8.00
N GLY A 37 6.61 3.59 8.59
CA GLY A 37 7.05 4.63 9.51
C GLY A 37 7.43 4.10 10.89
N SER A 38 7.15 4.89 11.90
CA SER A 38 7.40 4.56 13.32
C SER A 38 6.22 4.99 14.19
N TYR A 39 6.20 4.53 15.43
CA TYR A 39 5.25 4.99 16.43
C TYR A 39 5.96 5.22 17.77
N VAL A 40 5.31 6.00 18.62
CA VAL A 40 5.66 6.14 20.04
C VAL A 40 4.50 5.60 20.89
N ARG A 41 4.82 5.15 22.09
CA ARG A 41 3.79 4.76 23.07
C ARG A 41 3.68 5.89 24.11
N GLU A 42 2.51 6.49 24.18
CA GLU A 42 2.23 7.58 25.08
C GLU A 42 0.88 7.34 25.76
N ASN A 43 0.85 7.43 27.10
CA ASN A 43 -0.36 7.20 27.93
C ASN A 43 -1.12 5.89 27.60
N GLY A 44 -0.39 4.83 27.22
CA GLY A 44 -0.96 3.54 26.84
C GLY A 44 -1.48 3.45 25.39
N ALA A 45 -1.49 4.55 24.65
CA ALA A 45 -1.84 4.59 23.23
C ALA A 45 -0.60 4.45 22.32
N LEU A 46 -0.80 3.93 21.12
CA LEU A 46 0.19 3.95 20.04
C LEU A 46 -0.11 5.17 19.16
N ILE A 47 0.86 6.07 19.04
CA ILE A 47 0.74 7.30 18.24
C ILE A 47 1.85 7.31 17.21
N GLY A 48 1.49 7.36 15.91
CA GLY A 48 2.46 7.35 14.83
C GLY A 48 1.88 6.90 13.51
N ASP A 49 2.75 6.49 12.61
CA ASP A 49 2.35 6.05 11.28
C ASP A 49 1.48 4.79 11.33
N LEU A 50 0.43 4.78 10.53
CA LEU A 50 -0.48 3.64 10.43
C LEU A 50 0.27 2.33 10.15
N SER A 51 1.21 2.34 9.21
CA SER A 51 2.01 1.16 8.85
C SER A 51 2.76 0.56 10.05
N ALA A 52 3.32 1.41 10.92
CA ALA A 52 4.01 0.95 12.13
C ALA A 52 3.03 0.37 13.15
N VAL A 53 1.87 1.01 13.33
CA VAL A 53 0.80 0.51 14.19
C VAL A 53 0.28 -0.85 13.70
N LEU A 54 0.01 -0.99 12.40
CA LEU A 54 -0.43 -2.25 11.81
C LEU A 54 0.62 -3.36 11.99
N ILE A 55 1.89 -3.08 11.70
CA ILE A 55 3.00 -4.04 11.88
C ILE A 55 3.07 -4.50 13.34
N SER A 56 2.93 -3.60 14.30
CA SER A 56 2.97 -3.94 15.73
C SER A 56 1.85 -4.85 16.21
N GLN A 57 0.73 -4.88 15.50
CA GLN A 57 -0.45 -5.71 15.80
C GLN A 57 -0.44 -7.05 15.05
N THR A 58 0.53 -7.30 14.17
CA THR A 58 0.58 -8.57 13.43
C THR A 58 0.91 -9.74 14.37
N PRO A 59 0.30 -10.93 14.14
CA PRO A 59 0.64 -12.13 14.90
C PRO A 59 2.13 -12.49 14.75
N PHE A 60 2.70 -13.17 15.77
CA PHE A 60 4.13 -13.53 15.77
C PHE A 60 4.55 -14.34 14.54
N TRP A 61 3.68 -15.23 14.04
CA TRP A 61 3.96 -16.05 12.86
C TRP A 61 4.05 -15.24 11.55
N SER A 62 3.54 -14.00 11.52
CA SER A 62 3.66 -13.13 10.35
C SER A 62 5.12 -12.81 9.99
N GLY A 63 6.02 -12.91 10.95
CA GLY A 63 7.46 -12.77 10.74
C GLY A 63 8.07 -13.83 9.80
N TRP A 64 7.37 -14.92 9.52
CA TRP A 64 7.82 -15.92 8.53
C TRP A 64 7.63 -15.43 7.10
N PHE A 65 6.67 -14.52 6.88
CA PHE A 65 6.30 -14.02 5.55
C PHE A 65 6.64 -12.53 5.36
N ARG A 66 7.17 -11.87 6.40
CA ARG A 66 7.49 -10.44 6.38
C ARG A 66 8.96 -10.19 6.69
N ALA A 67 9.52 -9.20 6.01
CA ALA A 67 10.81 -8.60 6.30
C ALA A 67 10.66 -7.06 6.35
N PRO A 68 11.49 -6.37 7.09
CA PRO A 68 12.43 -6.86 8.09
C PRO A 68 11.74 -7.41 9.35
N LYS A 69 12.51 -7.89 10.32
CA LYS A 69 11.99 -8.22 11.66
C LYS A 69 11.36 -6.98 12.30
N MET A 70 10.49 -7.22 13.29
CA MET A 70 9.73 -6.14 13.93
C MET A 70 10.64 -5.07 14.55
N GLU A 71 11.72 -5.49 15.20
CA GLU A 71 12.65 -4.58 15.82
C GLU A 71 13.28 -3.61 14.81
N THR A 72 13.64 -4.09 13.63
CA THR A 72 14.18 -3.27 12.53
C THR A 72 13.09 -2.42 11.87
N ALA A 73 11.91 -3.00 11.64
CA ALA A 73 10.78 -2.31 11.01
C ALA A 73 10.32 -1.08 11.78
N LEU A 74 10.45 -1.10 13.12
CA LEU A 74 9.94 -0.07 14.02
C LEU A 74 11.02 0.92 14.48
N ILE A 75 12.25 0.86 13.98
CA ILE A 75 13.29 1.86 14.27
C ILE A 75 12.76 3.26 13.89
N PRO A 76 12.75 4.24 14.82
CA PRO A 76 12.23 5.58 14.52
C PRO A 76 13.09 6.36 13.52
N ASP A 77 14.40 6.27 13.64
CA ASP A 77 15.34 6.93 12.74
C ASP A 77 15.36 6.23 11.37
N PHE A 78 15.06 7.00 10.33
CA PHE A 78 14.89 6.46 8.97
C PHE A 78 16.20 5.89 8.42
N ASP A 79 17.32 6.57 8.58
CA ASP A 79 18.61 6.11 8.05
C ASP A 79 19.08 4.83 8.74
N ARG A 80 18.96 4.77 10.07
CA ARG A 80 19.26 3.57 10.86
C ARG A 80 18.34 2.40 10.50
N LYS A 81 17.07 2.68 10.22
CA LYS A 81 16.11 1.68 9.72
C LYS A 81 16.59 1.12 8.38
N ILE A 82 16.91 1.97 7.42
CA ILE A 82 17.40 1.55 6.10
C ILE A 82 18.68 0.72 6.23
N GLU A 83 19.64 1.13 7.06
CA GLU A 83 20.85 0.35 7.33
C GLU A 83 20.54 -1.03 7.93
N GLY A 84 19.59 -1.07 8.88
CA GLY A 84 19.11 -2.30 9.48
C GLY A 84 18.50 -3.24 8.43
N ILE A 85 17.66 -2.71 7.55
CA ILE A 85 17.05 -3.44 6.45
C ILE A 85 18.11 -3.97 5.48
N CYS A 86 19.10 -3.17 5.09
CA CYS A 86 20.20 -3.60 4.22
C CYS A 86 20.94 -4.78 4.82
N ARG A 87 21.29 -4.71 6.10
CA ARG A 87 22.00 -5.76 6.84
C ARG A 87 21.22 -7.06 6.95
N GLU A 88 19.90 -6.96 7.20
CA GLU A 88 19.03 -8.09 7.45
C GLU A 88 18.52 -8.70 6.15
N CYS A 89 17.93 -7.86 5.26
CA CYS A 89 17.09 -8.35 4.17
C CYS A 89 17.87 -8.74 2.91
N THR A 90 19.11 -8.29 2.73
CA THR A 90 19.91 -8.67 1.54
C THR A 90 20.29 -10.15 1.51
N ARG A 91 20.14 -10.86 2.64
CA ARG A 91 20.36 -12.31 2.73
C ARG A 91 19.06 -13.12 2.79
N GLU A 92 17.93 -12.44 2.81
CA GLU A 92 16.61 -13.06 2.84
C GLU A 92 16.07 -13.27 1.42
N LYS A 93 15.20 -14.24 1.26
CA LYS A 93 14.45 -14.42 0.01
C LYS A 93 13.29 -13.44 -0.02
N ILE A 94 13.48 -12.31 -0.68
CA ILE A 94 12.42 -11.30 -0.88
C ILE A 94 11.77 -11.54 -2.24
N THR A 95 10.47 -11.72 -2.25
CA THR A 95 9.65 -11.96 -3.45
C THR A 95 8.71 -10.80 -3.75
N ALA A 96 8.45 -9.97 -2.74
CA ALA A 96 7.52 -8.85 -2.86
C ALA A 96 7.97 -7.64 -2.04
N PHE A 97 7.49 -6.47 -2.46
CA PHE A 97 7.53 -5.23 -1.67
C PHE A 97 6.12 -4.75 -1.33
N ALA A 98 5.99 -4.02 -0.23
CA ALA A 98 4.79 -3.26 0.10
C ALA A 98 5.14 -1.90 0.71
N GLY A 99 4.42 -0.85 0.31
CA GLY A 99 4.55 0.49 0.89
C GLY A 99 4.60 1.63 -0.12
N VAL A 100 5.01 2.79 0.36
CA VAL A 100 5.03 4.03 -0.43
C VAL A 100 6.16 4.02 -1.45
N PRO A 101 5.92 4.30 -2.75
CA PRO A 101 6.93 4.26 -3.81
C PRO A 101 8.17 5.09 -3.54
N SER A 102 8.01 6.33 -3.05
CA SER A 102 9.14 7.23 -2.80
C SER A 102 10.12 6.67 -1.76
N TRP A 103 9.62 6.10 -0.67
CA TRP A 103 10.43 5.51 0.39
C TRP A 103 11.11 4.22 -0.08
N ASN A 104 10.37 3.37 -0.79
CA ASN A 104 10.94 2.15 -1.37
C ASN A 104 12.04 2.47 -2.40
N LEU A 105 11.91 3.54 -3.17
CA LEU A 105 12.95 3.97 -4.10
C LEU A 105 14.26 4.33 -3.40
N VAL A 106 14.18 5.02 -2.25
CA VAL A 106 15.36 5.33 -1.41
C VAL A 106 15.98 4.03 -0.87
N LEU A 107 15.15 3.14 -0.31
CA LEU A 107 15.61 1.84 0.19
C LEU A 107 16.30 1.02 -0.91
N MET A 108 15.69 0.90 -2.09
CA MET A 108 16.24 0.12 -3.20
C MET A 108 17.62 0.62 -3.64
N ARG A 109 17.79 1.93 -3.75
CA ARG A 109 19.10 2.53 -4.06
C ARG A 109 20.14 2.22 -2.99
N ARG A 110 19.75 2.33 -1.72
CA ARG A 110 20.65 2.04 -0.61
C ARG A 110 21.05 0.56 -0.55
N VAL A 111 20.11 -0.35 -0.87
CA VAL A 111 20.42 -1.79 -1.01
C VAL A 111 21.45 -2.05 -2.10
N LEU A 112 21.34 -1.40 -3.25
CA LEU A 112 22.33 -1.54 -4.34
C LEU A 112 23.70 -0.98 -3.96
N GLU A 113 23.74 0.18 -3.30
CA GLU A 113 24.97 0.75 -2.74
C GLU A 113 25.61 -0.19 -1.72
N TYR A 114 24.83 -0.74 -0.81
CA TYR A 114 25.28 -1.66 0.24
C TYR A 114 25.84 -2.97 -0.32
N THR A 115 25.20 -3.51 -1.37
CA THR A 115 25.57 -4.81 -1.95
C THR A 115 26.58 -4.71 -3.10
N GLY A 116 26.78 -3.52 -3.65
CA GLY A 116 27.60 -3.30 -4.87
C GLY A 116 26.98 -3.91 -6.13
N LYS A 117 25.68 -4.23 -6.11
CA LYS A 117 24.97 -4.82 -7.25
C LYS A 117 24.44 -3.75 -8.19
N SER A 118 24.23 -4.11 -9.46
CA SER A 118 23.77 -3.20 -10.50
C SER A 118 22.25 -3.06 -10.57
N ASN A 119 21.51 -4.10 -10.13
CA ASN A 119 20.05 -4.10 -10.07
C ASN A 119 19.57 -5.03 -8.95
N LEU A 120 18.28 -4.91 -8.60
CA LEU A 120 17.70 -5.65 -7.45
C LEU A 120 17.49 -7.15 -7.73
N LEU A 121 17.43 -7.59 -8.97
CA LEU A 121 17.31 -9.02 -9.28
C LEU A 121 18.61 -9.78 -9.01
N GLU A 122 19.76 -9.07 -8.95
CA GLU A 122 21.01 -9.66 -8.48
C GLU A 122 21.06 -9.84 -6.95
N VAL A 123 20.21 -9.13 -6.22
CA VAL A 123 20.04 -9.26 -4.77
C VAL A 123 18.92 -10.22 -4.45
N TRP A 124 17.77 -10.06 -5.11
CA TRP A 124 16.54 -10.82 -4.92
C TRP A 124 16.01 -11.36 -6.26
N PRO A 125 16.52 -12.51 -6.72
CA PRO A 125 16.21 -13.06 -8.05
C PRO A 125 14.73 -13.41 -8.27
N ASP A 126 14.01 -13.72 -7.19
CA ASP A 126 12.58 -14.08 -7.22
C ASP A 126 11.64 -12.88 -6.95
N LEU A 127 12.17 -11.65 -6.97
CA LEU A 127 11.35 -10.44 -6.78
C LEU A 127 10.42 -10.21 -7.97
N GLU A 128 9.11 -10.22 -7.73
CA GLU A 128 8.10 -10.17 -8.80
C GLU A 128 6.90 -9.25 -8.55
N PHE A 129 6.75 -8.72 -7.31
CA PHE A 129 5.54 -8.02 -6.94
C PHE A 129 5.81 -6.78 -6.06
N PHE A 130 5.08 -5.69 -6.34
CA PHE A 130 5.06 -4.51 -5.50
C PHE A 130 3.63 -3.99 -5.30
N ALA A 131 3.09 -4.16 -4.09
CA ALA A 131 1.85 -3.50 -3.66
C ALA A 131 2.20 -2.09 -3.17
N HIS A 132 1.70 -1.08 -3.87
CA HIS A 132 2.03 0.32 -3.56
C HIS A 132 0.80 1.20 -3.41
N GLY A 133 0.96 2.28 -2.64
CA GLY A 133 -0.08 3.28 -2.44
C GLY A 133 0.46 4.54 -1.78
N GLY A 134 -0.44 5.44 -1.41
CA GLY A 134 -0.13 6.69 -0.71
C GLY A 134 0.35 7.84 -1.60
N VAL A 135 0.90 7.56 -2.78
CA VAL A 135 1.27 8.54 -3.81
C VAL A 135 1.10 7.94 -5.20
N ALA A 136 0.83 8.78 -6.21
CA ALA A 136 0.75 8.31 -7.60
C ALA A 136 2.05 7.62 -8.04
N PHE A 137 1.94 6.44 -8.66
CA PHE A 137 3.09 5.65 -9.06
C PHE A 137 3.76 6.11 -10.36
N THR A 138 3.00 6.74 -11.26
CA THR A 138 3.46 7.14 -12.60
C THR A 138 4.82 7.84 -12.62
N PRO A 139 5.13 8.82 -11.74
CA PRO A 139 6.43 9.49 -11.73
C PRO A 139 7.60 8.55 -11.39
N TYR A 140 7.34 7.47 -10.68
CA TYR A 140 8.37 6.54 -10.20
C TYR A 140 8.60 5.36 -11.14
N ARG A 141 7.65 5.03 -12.02
CA ARG A 141 7.66 3.83 -12.88
C ARG A 141 8.99 3.61 -13.61
N LYS A 142 9.54 4.66 -14.25
CA LYS A 142 10.82 4.56 -14.97
C LYS A 142 12.00 4.24 -14.04
N SER A 143 12.00 4.80 -12.83
CA SER A 143 13.05 4.54 -11.84
C SER A 143 12.99 3.10 -11.33
N PHE A 144 11.78 2.61 -11.05
CA PHE A 144 11.59 1.22 -10.65
C PHE A 144 11.98 0.24 -11.74
N ALA A 145 11.57 0.47 -12.99
CA ALA A 145 11.96 -0.37 -14.14
C ALA A 145 13.48 -0.43 -14.35
N LYS A 146 14.20 0.65 -14.03
CA LYS A 146 15.66 0.65 -14.09
C LYS A 146 16.30 -0.17 -12.97
N LEU A 147 15.73 -0.11 -11.75
CA LEU A 147 16.25 -0.84 -10.59
C LEU A 147 15.84 -2.31 -10.58
N ILE A 148 14.70 -2.64 -11.19
CA ILE A 148 14.15 -3.99 -11.32
C ILE A 148 13.90 -4.25 -12.82
N PRO A 149 14.92 -4.60 -13.61
CA PRO A 149 14.80 -4.80 -15.05
C PRO A 149 14.15 -6.17 -15.36
N SER A 150 12.86 -6.32 -15.02
CA SER A 150 12.06 -7.53 -15.23
C SER A 150 10.74 -7.19 -15.90
N GLU A 151 10.41 -7.88 -16.99
CA GLU A 151 9.08 -7.83 -17.61
C GLU A 151 8.02 -8.54 -16.74
N GLY A 152 8.46 -9.46 -15.86
CA GLY A 152 7.59 -10.19 -14.93
C GLY A 152 7.16 -9.39 -13.71
N MET A 153 7.78 -8.23 -13.43
CA MET A 153 7.48 -7.41 -12.27
C MET A 153 6.08 -6.80 -12.35
N THR A 154 5.26 -7.05 -11.35
CA THR A 154 3.90 -6.51 -11.25
C THR A 154 3.84 -5.42 -10.20
N TYR A 155 3.22 -4.30 -10.59
CA TYR A 155 2.95 -3.15 -9.73
C TYR A 155 1.44 -3.05 -9.53
N LEU A 156 0.97 -3.24 -8.28
CA LEU A 156 -0.45 -3.20 -7.94
C LEU A 156 -0.73 -2.00 -7.06
N GLU A 157 -1.58 -1.11 -7.54
CA GLU A 157 -1.97 0.09 -6.82
C GLU A 157 -3.03 -0.22 -5.77
N THR A 158 -2.87 0.40 -4.59
CA THR A 158 -3.85 0.35 -3.51
C THR A 158 -4.15 1.78 -3.05
N TYR A 159 -5.41 2.03 -2.69
CA TYR A 159 -5.81 3.25 -2.04
C TYR A 159 -6.13 2.97 -0.57
N ASN A 160 -5.14 3.24 0.26
CA ASN A 160 -5.22 3.10 1.71
C ASN A 160 -4.68 4.35 2.39
N ALA A 161 -5.32 4.74 3.48
CA ALA A 161 -4.98 5.88 4.32
C ALA A 161 -5.14 5.50 5.80
N SER A 162 -4.82 6.42 6.71
CA SER A 162 -5.05 6.21 8.16
C SER A 162 -6.52 5.95 8.48
N GLU A 163 -7.40 6.49 7.66
CA GLU A 163 -8.86 6.39 7.76
C GLU A 163 -9.42 5.01 7.34
N GLY A 164 -8.71 4.30 6.47
CA GLY A 164 -9.13 2.98 6.00
C GLY A 164 -8.45 2.52 4.72
N PHE A 165 -8.76 1.29 4.32
CA PHE A 165 -8.43 0.73 3.02
C PHE A 165 -9.65 0.84 2.11
N PHE A 166 -9.56 1.54 1.01
CA PHE A 166 -10.71 1.97 0.21
C PHE A 166 -10.80 1.32 -1.16
N ALA A 167 -9.66 1.09 -1.83
CA ALA A 167 -9.67 0.51 -3.16
C ALA A 167 -8.37 -0.25 -3.47
N LEU A 168 -8.43 -1.14 -4.43
CA LEU A 168 -7.28 -1.86 -4.98
C LEU A 168 -7.43 -2.11 -6.49
N ALA A 169 -6.31 -2.20 -7.20
CA ALA A 169 -6.28 -2.60 -8.60
C ALA A 169 -6.51 -4.12 -8.70
N ASP A 170 -7.76 -4.53 -8.90
CA ASP A 170 -8.19 -5.94 -8.97
C ASP A 170 -7.98 -6.55 -10.37
N ASP A 171 -7.83 -5.72 -11.40
CA ASP A 171 -7.55 -6.11 -12.78
C ASP A 171 -6.21 -5.48 -13.21
N LEU A 172 -5.19 -6.32 -13.40
CA LEU A 172 -3.82 -5.89 -13.74
C LEU A 172 -3.70 -5.27 -15.15
N THR A 173 -4.74 -5.35 -15.97
CA THR A 173 -4.78 -4.74 -17.31
C THR A 173 -5.35 -3.32 -17.31
N ARG A 174 -5.86 -2.87 -16.17
CA ARG A 174 -6.51 -1.56 -15.99
C ARG A 174 -5.63 -0.62 -15.19
N ASP A 175 -5.91 0.67 -15.30
CA ASP A 175 -5.24 1.75 -14.58
C ASP A 175 -6.16 2.42 -13.52
N ASP A 176 -7.24 1.72 -13.14
CA ASP A 176 -8.18 2.11 -12.11
C ASP A 176 -8.29 1.04 -11.02
N MET A 177 -8.95 1.37 -9.92
CA MET A 177 -9.09 0.51 -8.76
C MET A 177 -10.57 0.20 -8.49
N LEU A 178 -10.85 -1.02 -8.06
CA LEU A 178 -12.15 -1.40 -7.52
C LEU A 178 -12.36 -0.72 -6.16
N LEU A 179 -13.48 -0.01 -6.00
CA LEU A 179 -13.90 0.56 -4.72
C LEU A 179 -14.46 -0.55 -3.82
N MET A 180 -13.88 -0.70 -2.63
CA MET A 180 -14.24 -1.77 -1.69
C MET A 180 -15.45 -1.33 -0.85
N LEU A 181 -16.60 -1.99 -1.07
CA LEU A 181 -17.88 -1.60 -0.43
C LEU A 181 -18.17 -2.41 0.83
N ASP A 182 -17.49 -3.51 1.05
CA ASP A 182 -17.72 -4.49 2.12
C ASP A 182 -16.69 -4.44 3.25
N TYR A 183 -15.83 -3.42 3.24
CA TYR A 183 -14.78 -3.23 4.26
C TYR A 183 -15.22 -2.39 5.47
N GLY A 184 -16.54 -2.25 5.70
CA GLY A 184 -17.08 -1.51 6.83
C GLY A 184 -16.94 0.01 6.69
N THR A 185 -16.92 0.50 5.46
CA THR A 185 -16.91 1.92 5.13
C THR A 185 -18.14 2.29 4.30
N TYR A 186 -18.88 3.30 4.75
CA TYR A 186 -19.94 3.94 3.98
C TYR A 186 -19.39 5.20 3.31
N TYR A 187 -19.67 5.37 2.03
CA TYR A 187 -19.13 6.42 1.20
C TYR A 187 -20.19 7.45 0.82
N GLU A 188 -19.82 8.72 0.94
CA GLU A 188 -20.50 9.86 0.34
C GLU A 188 -19.47 10.67 -0.47
N PHE A 189 -19.95 11.44 -1.42
CA PHE A 189 -19.09 12.15 -2.36
C PHE A 189 -19.54 13.60 -2.50
N ARG A 190 -18.57 14.54 -2.52
CA ARG A 190 -18.87 15.98 -2.70
C ARG A 190 -18.38 16.45 -4.05
N SER A 191 -19.27 17.07 -4.82
CA SER A 191 -18.96 17.81 -6.04
C SER A 191 -19.80 19.09 -6.12
N GLY A 192 -19.18 20.22 -6.50
CA GLY A 192 -19.90 21.50 -6.66
C GLY A 192 -20.65 21.99 -5.40
N GLY A 193 -20.17 21.62 -4.20
CA GLY A 193 -20.81 21.97 -2.93
C GLY A 193 -21.98 21.06 -2.52
N GLN A 194 -22.37 20.11 -3.36
CA GLN A 194 -23.41 19.12 -3.06
C GLN A 194 -22.79 17.80 -2.63
N ILE A 195 -23.45 17.12 -1.69
CA ILE A 195 -23.10 15.77 -1.27
C ILE A 195 -24.07 14.80 -1.94
N VAL A 196 -23.50 13.78 -2.60
CA VAL A 196 -24.27 12.72 -3.24
C VAL A 196 -23.89 11.36 -2.64
N PRO A 197 -24.84 10.45 -2.49
CA PRO A 197 -24.54 9.08 -2.12
C PRO A 197 -23.84 8.34 -3.29
N LEU A 198 -23.37 7.12 -3.02
CA LEU A 198 -22.64 6.32 -4.02
C LEU A 198 -23.47 6.10 -5.31
N GLU A 199 -24.79 5.91 -5.19
CA GLU A 199 -25.69 5.72 -6.33
C GLU A 199 -25.85 6.98 -7.20
N GLY A 200 -25.49 8.15 -6.66
CA GLY A 200 -25.60 9.44 -7.33
C GLY A 200 -24.36 9.86 -8.11
N VAL A 201 -23.25 9.09 -8.02
CA VAL A 201 -22.01 9.44 -8.71
C VAL A 201 -22.10 9.19 -10.22
N ARG A 202 -21.29 9.91 -10.99
CA ARG A 202 -21.23 9.81 -12.45
C ARG A 202 -19.81 9.52 -12.92
N VAL A 203 -19.71 8.70 -13.94
CA VAL A 203 -18.43 8.38 -14.59
C VAL A 203 -17.84 9.65 -15.22
N GLY A 204 -16.53 9.84 -15.05
CA GLY A 204 -15.77 10.99 -15.54
C GLY A 204 -15.85 12.23 -14.64
N GLU A 205 -16.64 12.19 -13.57
CA GLU A 205 -16.69 13.30 -12.59
C GLU A 205 -15.73 13.05 -11.42
N VAL A 206 -15.16 14.16 -10.91
CA VAL A 206 -14.24 14.16 -9.77
C VAL A 206 -15.00 14.58 -8.51
N TYR A 207 -14.80 13.84 -7.45
CA TYR A 207 -15.45 14.02 -6.16
C TYR A 207 -14.46 14.05 -5.01
N ALA A 208 -14.69 14.91 -4.01
CA ALA A 208 -14.07 14.77 -2.70
C ALA A 208 -14.75 13.63 -1.93
N MET A 209 -13.96 12.73 -1.35
CA MET A 209 -14.46 11.56 -0.66
C MET A 209 -14.76 11.85 0.81
N ILE A 210 -15.93 11.42 1.27
CA ILE A 210 -16.40 11.51 2.64
C ILE A 210 -16.68 10.08 3.11
N VAL A 211 -16.18 9.72 4.29
CA VAL A 211 -16.33 8.36 4.83
C VAL A 211 -16.99 8.35 6.20
N THR A 212 -17.84 7.36 6.42
CA THR A 212 -18.27 6.91 7.72
C THR A 212 -17.80 5.48 7.88
N SER A 213 -17.07 5.17 8.94
CA SER A 213 -16.43 3.87 9.07
C SER A 213 -16.60 3.27 10.45
N ILE A 214 -16.48 1.94 10.53
CA ILE A 214 -16.45 1.19 11.80
C ILE A 214 -15.28 1.59 12.71
N ASN A 215 -14.32 2.37 12.17
CA ASN A 215 -13.19 2.93 12.92
C ASN A 215 -13.58 4.14 13.78
N GLY A 216 -14.86 4.54 13.76
CA GLY A 216 -15.37 5.67 14.53
C GLY A 216 -15.36 7.00 13.77
N LEU A 217 -15.03 7.01 12.49
CA LEU A 217 -15.16 8.19 11.64
C LEU A 217 -16.63 8.40 11.27
N TRP A 218 -17.06 9.64 11.31
CA TRP A 218 -18.45 10.00 11.10
C TRP A 218 -18.54 11.16 10.12
N ARG A 219 -18.92 10.86 8.85
CA ARG A 219 -18.94 11.80 7.71
C ARG A 219 -17.66 12.62 7.58
N TYR A 220 -16.53 11.93 7.70
CA TYR A 220 -15.20 12.52 7.69
C TYR A 220 -14.72 12.77 6.27
N GLU A 221 -14.34 14.01 5.95
CA GLU A 221 -13.70 14.36 4.68
C GLU A 221 -12.21 14.01 4.76
N ILE A 222 -11.78 13.05 3.97
CA ILE A 222 -10.37 12.59 3.96
C ILE A 222 -9.45 13.67 3.38
N GLY A 223 -10.01 14.57 2.56
CA GLY A 223 -9.24 15.57 1.82
C GLY A 223 -8.69 15.07 0.47
N ASP A 224 -9.01 13.84 0.11
CA ASP A 224 -8.66 13.26 -1.19
C ASP A 224 -9.82 13.37 -2.18
N THR A 225 -9.47 13.46 -3.47
CA THR A 225 -10.43 13.43 -4.57
C THR A 225 -10.23 12.19 -5.44
N VAL A 226 -11.36 11.66 -5.92
CA VAL A 226 -11.39 10.48 -6.81
C VAL A 226 -12.24 10.77 -8.03
N GLU A 227 -11.83 10.23 -9.18
CA GLU A 227 -12.63 10.19 -10.41
C GLU A 227 -13.27 8.82 -10.54
N PHE A 228 -14.58 8.75 -10.80
CA PHE A 228 -15.23 7.49 -11.12
C PHE A 228 -14.99 7.10 -12.57
N THR A 229 -14.46 5.89 -12.79
CA THR A 229 -14.22 5.32 -14.12
C THR A 229 -15.30 4.30 -14.51
N SER A 230 -16.05 3.80 -13.53
CA SER A 230 -17.19 2.89 -13.70
C SER A 230 -18.12 2.98 -12.49
N THR A 231 -19.41 2.66 -12.70
CA THR A 231 -20.41 2.52 -11.63
C THR A 231 -20.96 1.09 -11.52
N ASN A 232 -20.49 0.16 -12.38
CA ASN A 232 -20.85 -1.26 -12.30
C ASN A 232 -19.71 -2.15 -12.82
N PRO A 233 -18.83 -2.66 -11.94
CA PRO A 233 -18.68 -2.30 -10.53
C PRO A 233 -18.21 -0.85 -10.36
N TYR A 234 -18.30 -0.32 -9.14
CA TYR A 234 -17.75 0.99 -8.83
C TYR A 234 -16.23 0.96 -8.87
N ARG A 235 -15.67 1.76 -9.75
CA ARG A 235 -14.23 1.87 -9.94
C ARG A 235 -13.80 3.31 -9.89
N ILE A 236 -12.65 3.56 -9.30
CA ILE A 236 -12.12 4.91 -9.08
C ILE A 236 -10.66 5.01 -9.52
N ARG A 237 -10.27 6.23 -9.78
CA ARG A 237 -8.88 6.66 -9.93
C ARG A 237 -8.61 7.80 -8.95
N PHE A 238 -7.47 7.76 -8.28
CA PHE A 238 -7.07 8.88 -7.43
C PHE A 238 -6.85 10.12 -8.30
N ALA A 239 -7.55 11.21 -8.00
CA ALA A 239 -7.50 12.43 -8.80
C ALA A 239 -6.64 13.54 -8.16
N GLY A 240 -6.44 13.50 -6.84
CA GLY A 240 -5.64 14.48 -6.13
C GLY A 240 -6.14 14.76 -4.72
N ARG A 241 -5.78 15.93 -4.20
CA ARG A 241 -6.25 16.42 -2.89
C ARG A 241 -7.05 17.71 -3.02
N THR A 242 -8.06 17.84 -2.17
CA THR A 242 -8.73 19.14 -1.99
C THR A 242 -7.70 20.12 -1.44
N ARG A 243 -7.65 21.35 -1.97
CA ARG A 243 -6.83 22.41 -1.37
C ARG A 243 -7.40 22.69 0.04
N GLN A 244 -6.56 22.51 1.03
CA GLN A 244 -6.80 23.04 2.38
C GLN A 244 -6.58 24.55 2.38
#